data_341cb9a71eec79cab6c5a61d776fd272
#
_entry.id   341cb9a71eec79cab6c5a61d776fd272
#
_cell.length_a   1.000
_cell.length_b   1.000
_cell.length_c   1.000
_cell.angle_alpha   90.00
_cell.angle_beta   90.00
_cell.angle_gamma   90.00
#
_symmetry.space_group_name_H-M   'P 1'
#
loop_
_entity.id
_entity.type
_entity.pdbx_description
1 polymer ?
#
loop_
_entity_poly.entity_id
_entity_poly.type
_entity_poly.pdbx_seq_one_letter_code
_entity_poly.pdbx_strand_id
1 'polypeptide(L)'
;LPENWREFNKKFIPIFQEKFPDKSKITAGLACGAIHAVSKGMNDDDIVLCPDGQRNYKIAKIKGKYFFNAEKPSIVHRRPVEWLPVTISRDEMSETLRNSAGSVGTISNISKHADEIENFIKGVSPVSISSTDKEIENPSMFMMENHLEHFLIKNWSKTPLSKKYDIYEDEDVSGKQFQ
;
A
#
# COMPACT_ATOMS: atom_id res chain seq x y z
N LEU A 1 13.16 11.57 22.36
CA LEU A 1 11.79 11.62 21.82
C LEU A 1 10.98 10.48 22.41
N PRO A 2 9.70 10.70 22.83
CA PRO A 2 8.82 9.62 23.31
C PRO A 2 8.63 8.53 22.24
N GLU A 3 8.65 7.26 22.68
CA GLU A 3 8.40 6.11 21.80
C GLU A 3 6.91 5.99 21.47
N ASN A 4 6.07 6.22 22.45
CA ASN A 4 4.62 6.14 22.29
C ASN A 4 4.08 7.38 21.57
N TRP A 5 3.30 7.17 20.54
CA TRP A 5 2.75 8.23 19.70
C TRP A 5 1.79 9.18 20.48
N ARG A 6 1.06 8.67 21.46
CA ARG A 6 0.15 9.52 22.29
C ARG A 6 0.94 10.45 23.19
N GLU A 7 2.02 9.97 23.80
CA GLU A 7 2.93 10.78 24.62
C GLU A 7 3.67 11.79 23.76
N PHE A 8 4.09 11.40 22.54
CA PHE A 8 4.71 12.29 21.58
C PHE A 8 3.77 13.46 21.25
N ASN A 9 2.53 13.16 20.88
CA ASN A 9 1.54 14.19 20.55
C ASN A 9 1.18 15.07 21.74
N LYS A 10 0.99 14.49 22.93
CA LYS A 10 0.72 15.25 24.15
C LYS A 10 1.82 16.27 24.42
N LYS A 11 3.08 15.92 24.12
CA LYS A 11 4.25 16.78 24.32
C LYS A 11 4.39 17.84 23.22
N PHE A 12 4.24 17.48 21.95
CA PHE A 12 4.65 18.33 20.84
C PHE A 12 3.53 19.12 20.18
N ILE A 13 2.26 18.71 20.29
CA ILE A 13 1.14 19.51 19.76
C ILE A 13 1.07 20.90 20.39
N PRO A 14 1.18 21.08 21.72
CA PRO A 14 1.20 22.42 22.30
C PRO A 14 2.34 23.29 21.79
N ILE A 15 3.55 22.73 21.68
CA ILE A 15 4.74 23.44 21.15
C ILE A 15 4.53 23.87 19.68
N PHE A 16 3.91 22.99 18.88
CA PHE A 16 3.58 23.34 17.50
C PHE A 16 2.58 24.50 17.44
N GLN A 17 1.51 24.45 18.27
CA GLN A 17 0.48 25.50 18.29
C GLN A 17 1.01 26.84 18.84
N GLU A 18 1.93 26.82 19.78
CA GLU A 18 2.63 28.04 20.25
C GLU A 18 3.42 28.69 19.11
N LYS A 19 4.13 27.87 18.31
CA LYS A 19 4.93 28.37 17.18
C LYS A 19 4.07 28.77 15.97
N PHE A 20 2.92 28.13 15.79
CA PHE A 20 2.00 28.34 14.66
C PHE A 20 0.57 28.52 15.17
N PRO A 21 0.25 29.67 15.80
CA PRO A 21 -1.05 29.88 16.49
C PRO A 21 -2.24 29.93 15.53
N ASP A 22 -2.01 30.19 14.25
CA ASP A 22 -3.00 30.18 13.16
C ASP A 22 -3.38 28.79 12.70
N LYS A 23 -2.63 27.75 13.07
CA LYS A 23 -2.88 26.36 12.64
C LYS A 23 -3.81 25.63 13.60
N SER A 24 -4.70 24.82 13.03
CA SER A 24 -5.64 24.02 13.81
C SER A 24 -4.91 22.91 14.60
N LYS A 25 -5.53 22.41 15.66
CA LYS A 25 -5.06 21.25 16.42
C LYS A 25 -4.95 19.99 15.54
N ILE A 26 -5.81 19.86 14.53
CA ILE A 26 -5.76 18.77 13.57
C ILE A 26 -4.47 18.86 12.74
N THR A 27 -4.16 20.04 12.22
CA THR A 27 -2.90 20.29 11.48
C THR A 27 -1.68 20.01 12.36
N ALA A 28 -1.70 20.43 13.62
CA ALA A 28 -0.63 20.12 14.58
C ALA A 28 -0.50 18.61 14.81
N GLY A 29 -1.61 17.89 14.95
CA GLY A 29 -1.62 16.43 15.10
C GLY A 29 -1.04 15.70 13.88
N LEU A 30 -1.38 16.12 12.66
CA LEU A 30 -0.83 15.55 11.43
C LEU A 30 0.68 15.80 11.32
N ALA A 31 1.14 17.02 11.61
CA ALA A 31 2.57 17.35 11.58
C ALA A 31 3.36 16.54 12.62
N CYS A 32 2.88 16.49 13.87
CA CYS A 32 3.50 15.68 14.93
C CYS A 32 3.48 14.18 14.57
N GLY A 33 2.39 13.69 14.00
CA GLY A 33 2.28 12.30 13.53
C GLY A 33 3.31 11.95 12.45
N ALA A 34 3.53 12.83 11.49
CA ALA A 34 4.56 12.64 10.46
C ALA A 34 5.97 12.61 11.07
N ILE A 35 6.28 13.52 12.01
CA ILE A 35 7.57 13.53 12.70
C ILE A 35 7.75 12.26 13.56
N HIS A 36 6.70 11.82 14.26
CA HIS A 36 6.75 10.56 15.02
C HIS A 36 7.03 9.37 14.09
N ALA A 37 6.32 9.28 12.96
CA ALA A 37 6.52 8.19 12.00
C ALA A 37 7.97 8.12 11.50
N VAL A 38 8.57 9.25 11.08
CA VAL A 38 9.96 9.30 10.64
C VAL A 38 10.93 9.00 11.77
N SER A 39 10.68 9.51 12.98
CA SER A 39 11.66 9.42 14.07
C SER A 39 11.59 8.11 14.85
N LYS A 40 10.40 7.50 14.96
CA LYS A 40 10.12 6.35 15.83
C LYS A 40 9.32 5.22 15.17
N GLY A 41 8.46 5.55 14.21
CA GLY A 41 7.54 4.59 13.60
C GLY A 41 8.16 3.70 12.52
N MET A 42 9.21 4.17 11.85
CA MET A 42 9.92 3.40 10.82
C MET A 42 11.06 2.60 11.44
N ASN A 43 11.23 1.37 10.99
CA ASN A 43 12.33 0.48 11.38
C ASN A 43 13.36 0.36 10.26
N ASP A 44 14.55 -0.18 10.60
CA ASP A 44 15.53 -0.54 9.58
C ASP A 44 14.93 -1.65 8.70
N ASP A 45 15.24 -1.58 7.41
CA ASP A 45 14.71 -2.42 6.33
C ASP A 45 13.24 -2.21 5.95
N ASP A 46 12.50 -1.30 6.60
CA ASP A 46 11.18 -0.87 6.09
C ASP A 46 11.32 -0.30 4.69
N ILE A 47 10.34 -0.63 3.83
CA ILE A 47 10.25 -0.11 2.46
C ILE A 47 9.45 1.19 2.46
N VAL A 48 9.97 2.20 1.78
CA VAL A 48 9.29 3.47 1.58
C VAL A 48 9.09 3.77 0.09
N LEU A 49 7.91 4.25 -0.25
CA LEU A 49 7.56 4.77 -1.57
C LEU A 49 7.64 6.30 -1.54
N CYS A 50 8.48 6.88 -2.39
CA CYS A 50 8.67 8.32 -2.49
C CYS A 50 8.19 8.82 -3.86
N PRO A 51 7.12 9.64 -3.94
CA PRO A 51 6.67 10.20 -5.21
C PRO A 51 7.72 11.12 -5.82
N ASP A 52 7.92 11.02 -7.14
CA ASP A 52 8.86 11.87 -7.87
C ASP A 52 8.22 13.13 -8.46
N GLY A 53 6.92 13.29 -8.30
CA GLY A 53 6.13 14.39 -8.87
C GLY A 53 5.72 14.16 -10.35
N GLN A 54 6.13 13.06 -10.96
CA GLN A 54 5.83 12.69 -12.36
C GLN A 54 5.00 11.41 -12.48
N ARG A 55 4.11 11.17 -11.50
CA ARG A 55 3.26 9.96 -11.40
C ARG A 55 4.05 8.65 -11.17
N ASN A 56 5.31 8.72 -10.75
CA ASN A 56 6.06 7.54 -10.36
C ASN A 56 6.47 7.61 -8.90
N TYR A 57 6.80 6.45 -8.36
CA TYR A 57 7.31 6.27 -7.01
C TYR A 57 8.68 5.60 -7.04
N LYS A 58 9.69 6.28 -6.50
CA LYS A 58 10.97 5.67 -6.19
C LYS A 58 10.86 4.83 -4.93
N ILE A 59 11.54 3.71 -4.89
CA ILE A 59 11.53 2.80 -3.75
C ILE A 59 12.86 2.92 -3.00
N ALA A 60 12.79 2.97 -1.68
CA ALA A 60 13.97 2.91 -0.85
C ALA A 60 13.76 2.01 0.37
N LYS A 61 14.85 1.49 0.91
CA LYS A 61 14.95 0.81 2.20
C LYS A 61 15.49 1.75 3.26
N ILE A 62 14.88 1.77 4.44
CA ILE A 62 15.44 2.46 5.61
C ILE A 62 16.73 1.74 6.05
N LYS A 63 17.82 2.50 6.26
CA LYS A 63 19.15 1.95 6.61
C LYS A 63 19.77 2.58 7.85
N GLY A 64 19.02 3.25 8.66
CA GLY A 64 19.57 3.83 9.87
C GLY A 64 18.59 4.68 10.65
N LYS A 65 19.07 5.21 11.76
CA LYS A 65 18.27 5.97 12.71
C LYS A 65 17.94 7.36 12.19
N TYR A 66 16.82 7.89 12.66
CA TYR A 66 16.46 9.28 12.45
C TYR A 66 17.54 10.24 12.96
N PHE A 67 17.77 11.31 12.21
CA PHE A 67 18.58 12.43 12.64
C PHE A 67 17.99 13.78 12.18
N PHE A 68 18.34 14.81 12.94
CA PHE A 68 17.96 16.19 12.63
C PHE A 68 19.17 16.92 12.02
N ASN A 69 18.98 17.57 10.86
CA ASN A 69 20.03 18.35 10.21
C ASN A 69 19.52 19.80 9.98
N ALA A 70 20.04 20.74 10.77
CA ALA A 70 19.66 22.14 10.71
C ALA A 70 20.23 22.91 9.49
N GLU A 71 21.29 22.38 8.84
CA GLU A 71 21.93 23.04 7.70
C GLU A 71 21.04 23.15 6.47
N LYS A 72 19.99 22.30 6.39
CA LYS A 72 19.01 22.32 5.30
C LYS A 72 17.61 22.58 5.86
N PRO A 73 17.22 23.84 6.09
CA PRO A 73 16.00 24.21 6.82
C PRO A 73 14.69 23.65 6.25
N SER A 74 14.63 23.41 4.94
CA SER A 74 13.43 22.88 4.28
C SER A 74 13.22 21.38 4.49
N ILE A 75 14.27 20.63 4.87
CA ILE A 75 14.25 19.17 5.00
C ILE A 75 15.07 18.69 6.20
N VAL A 76 14.78 19.20 7.37
CA VAL A 76 15.57 18.98 8.60
C VAL A 76 15.43 17.57 9.18
N HIS A 77 14.27 16.92 9.00
CA HIS A 77 13.98 15.58 9.54
C HIS A 77 14.36 14.52 8.52
N ARG A 78 15.27 13.63 8.87
CA ARG A 78 15.85 12.67 7.90
C ARG A 78 16.02 11.29 8.48
N ARG A 79 16.01 10.30 7.57
CA ARG A 79 16.49 8.94 7.78
C ARG A 79 17.41 8.53 6.63
N PRO A 80 18.51 7.81 6.91
CA PRO A 80 19.31 7.21 5.86
C PRO A 80 18.50 6.16 5.12
N VAL A 81 18.63 6.11 3.81
CA VAL A 81 17.96 5.14 2.96
C VAL A 81 18.92 4.59 1.91
N GLU A 82 18.67 3.38 1.48
CA GLU A 82 19.23 2.78 0.29
C GLU A 82 18.16 2.82 -0.81
N TRP A 83 18.43 3.54 -1.89
CA TRP A 83 17.53 3.59 -3.04
C TRP A 83 17.64 2.29 -3.83
N LEU A 84 16.51 1.65 -4.10
CA LEU A 84 16.45 0.49 -4.97
C LEU A 84 16.39 0.94 -6.43
N PRO A 85 16.96 0.17 -7.38
CA PRO A 85 16.94 0.48 -8.81
C PRO A 85 15.58 0.18 -9.46
N VAL A 86 14.49 0.45 -8.73
CA VAL A 86 13.12 0.18 -9.14
C VAL A 86 12.28 1.43 -8.98
N THR A 87 11.47 1.72 -9.97
CA THR A 87 10.49 2.79 -9.97
C THR A 87 9.14 2.19 -10.34
N ILE A 88 8.11 2.51 -9.59
CA ILE A 88 6.75 2.03 -9.84
C ILE A 88 5.95 3.17 -10.47
N SER A 89 5.37 2.94 -11.65
CA SER A 89 4.41 3.87 -12.21
C SER A 89 3.08 3.80 -11.42
N ARG A 90 2.48 4.96 -11.17
CA ARG A 90 1.17 5.03 -10.54
C ARG A 90 0.09 4.28 -11.34
N ASP A 91 0.28 4.19 -12.66
CA ASP A 91 -0.66 3.53 -13.55
C ASP A 91 -0.58 1.98 -13.48
N GLU A 92 0.58 1.45 -13.02
CA GLU A 92 0.79 0.02 -12.78
C GLU A 92 0.27 -0.45 -11.42
N MET A 93 -0.01 0.48 -10.48
CA MET A 93 -0.53 0.15 -9.16
C MET A 93 -1.98 -0.30 -9.22
N SER A 94 -2.36 -1.24 -8.36
CA SER A 94 -3.78 -1.53 -8.08
C SER A 94 -4.50 -0.25 -7.63
N GLU A 95 -5.81 -0.19 -7.83
CA GLU A 95 -6.60 0.96 -7.37
C GLU A 95 -6.46 1.20 -5.88
N THR A 96 -6.44 0.14 -5.09
CA THR A 96 -6.32 0.20 -3.63
C THR A 96 -4.96 0.73 -3.17
N LEU A 97 -3.86 0.29 -3.78
CA LEU A 97 -2.52 0.84 -3.52
C LEU A 97 -2.44 2.29 -3.98
N ARG A 98 -2.94 2.60 -5.18
CA ARG A 98 -2.96 3.95 -5.75
C ARG A 98 -3.65 4.95 -4.84
N ASN A 99 -4.81 4.59 -4.27
CA ASN A 99 -5.56 5.41 -3.35
C ASN A 99 -4.82 5.59 -2.01
N SER A 100 -4.21 4.52 -1.49
CA SER A 100 -3.45 4.57 -0.24
C SER A 100 -2.16 5.38 -0.36
N ALA A 101 -1.41 5.22 -1.46
CA ALA A 101 -0.18 5.96 -1.73
C ALA A 101 -0.43 7.43 -2.09
N GLY A 102 -1.63 7.75 -2.62
CA GLY A 102 -2.05 9.12 -2.93
C GLY A 102 -2.74 9.85 -1.78
N SER A 103 -2.69 9.35 -0.56
CA SER A 103 -3.32 9.99 0.59
C SER A 103 -2.77 11.40 0.85
N VAL A 104 -3.62 12.29 1.36
CA VAL A 104 -3.29 13.72 1.61
C VAL A 104 -2.24 13.91 2.73
N GLY A 105 -1.92 12.87 3.50
CA GLY A 105 -0.94 12.94 4.57
C GLY A 105 0.50 13.00 4.07
N THR A 106 1.38 13.64 4.84
CA THR A 106 2.83 13.68 4.54
C THR A 106 3.45 12.28 4.55
N ILE A 107 2.99 11.41 5.42
CA ILE A 107 3.41 10.02 5.56
C ILE A 107 2.18 9.18 5.85
N SER A 108 2.01 8.08 5.14
CA SER A 108 0.93 7.11 5.35
C SER A 108 1.50 5.70 5.50
N ASN A 109 0.85 4.89 6.33
CA ASN A 109 1.17 3.47 6.42
C ASN A 109 0.43 2.72 5.32
N ILE A 110 1.21 2.05 4.48
CA ILE A 110 0.72 1.26 3.34
C ILE A 110 1.09 -0.23 3.47
N SER A 111 1.44 -0.70 4.67
CA SER A 111 1.88 -2.09 4.92
C SER A 111 0.88 -3.15 4.46
N LYS A 112 -0.41 -2.82 4.39
CA LYS A 112 -1.43 -3.72 3.84
C LYS A 112 -1.23 -4.08 2.36
N HIS A 113 -0.37 -3.36 1.66
CA HIS A 113 -0.01 -3.58 0.25
C HIS A 113 1.40 -4.14 0.09
N ALA A 114 1.99 -4.72 1.14
CA ALA A 114 3.37 -5.21 1.13
C ALA A 114 3.63 -6.19 -0.01
N ASP A 115 2.73 -7.16 -0.22
CA ASP A 115 2.87 -8.19 -1.25
C ASP A 115 2.93 -7.59 -2.67
N GLU A 116 2.08 -6.60 -2.96
CA GLU A 116 2.08 -5.92 -4.25
C GLU A 116 3.37 -5.13 -4.47
N ILE A 117 3.83 -4.42 -3.44
CA ILE A 117 5.09 -3.65 -3.49
C ILE A 117 6.30 -4.58 -3.66
N GLU A 118 6.32 -5.71 -2.96
CA GLU A 118 7.37 -6.71 -3.11
C GLU A 118 7.42 -7.32 -4.52
N ASN A 119 6.25 -7.54 -5.14
CA ASN A 119 6.17 -8.02 -6.51
C ASN A 119 6.81 -7.03 -7.49
N PHE A 120 6.55 -5.73 -7.34
CA PHE A 120 7.24 -4.70 -8.13
C PHE A 120 8.76 -4.74 -7.92
N ILE A 121 9.21 -4.88 -6.67
CA ILE A 121 10.65 -4.97 -6.36
C ILE A 121 11.29 -6.19 -7.01
N LYS A 122 10.59 -7.31 -7.08
CA LYS A 122 11.02 -8.57 -7.71
C LYS A 122 10.91 -8.55 -9.24
N GLY A 123 10.38 -7.46 -9.83
CA GLY A 123 10.13 -7.36 -11.28
C GLY A 123 8.96 -8.22 -11.76
N VAL A 124 8.13 -8.68 -10.85
CA VAL A 124 6.87 -9.36 -11.17
C VAL A 124 5.82 -8.27 -11.38
N SER A 125 5.60 -7.90 -12.64
CA SER A 125 4.51 -6.97 -12.95
C SER A 125 3.17 -7.59 -12.54
N PRO A 126 2.34 -6.89 -11.78
CA PRO A 126 0.97 -7.34 -11.59
C PRO A 126 0.31 -7.46 -12.96
N VAL A 127 -0.37 -8.56 -13.20
CA VAL A 127 -1.21 -8.67 -14.40
C VAL A 127 -2.27 -7.57 -14.27
N SER A 128 -2.13 -6.52 -15.07
CA SER A 128 -3.16 -5.48 -15.13
C SER A 128 -4.39 -6.07 -15.81
N ILE A 129 -5.36 -6.45 -15.02
CA ILE A 129 -6.63 -6.94 -15.50
C ILE A 129 -7.49 -5.70 -15.73
N SER A 130 -7.66 -5.33 -16.98
CA SER A 130 -8.64 -4.32 -17.40
C SER A 130 -9.83 -5.02 -18.02
N SER A 131 -11.00 -4.82 -17.47
CA SER A 131 -12.27 -5.16 -18.13
C SER A 131 -12.85 -3.91 -18.77
N THR A 132 -13.32 -4.04 -19.99
CA THR A 132 -14.13 -3.02 -20.68
C THR A 132 -15.61 -3.16 -20.34
N ASP A 133 -15.97 -4.19 -19.60
CA ASP A 133 -17.34 -4.42 -19.16
C ASP A 133 -17.67 -3.53 -17.96
N LYS A 134 -18.70 -2.69 -18.14
CA LYS A 134 -19.13 -1.72 -17.13
C LYS A 134 -19.90 -2.34 -15.97
N GLU A 135 -20.32 -3.60 -16.09
CA GLU A 135 -21.04 -4.32 -15.04
C GLU A 135 -20.05 -4.97 -14.03
N ILE A 136 -18.77 -5.00 -14.35
CA ILE A 136 -17.74 -5.55 -13.46
C ILE A 136 -17.19 -4.46 -12.55
N GLU A 137 -17.70 -4.40 -11.31
CA GLU A 137 -17.23 -3.44 -10.29
C GLU A 137 -15.76 -3.63 -9.90
N ASN A 138 -15.26 -4.86 -9.95
CA ASN A 138 -13.86 -5.18 -9.62
C ASN A 138 -13.29 -6.25 -10.56
N PRO A 139 -12.66 -5.85 -11.70
CA PRO A 139 -12.13 -6.79 -12.68
C PRO A 139 -11.14 -7.81 -12.11
N SER A 140 -10.35 -7.44 -11.10
CA SER A 140 -9.37 -8.34 -10.48
C SER A 140 -10.05 -9.44 -9.66
N MET A 141 -11.11 -9.10 -8.93
CA MET A 141 -11.89 -10.10 -8.19
C MET A 141 -12.63 -11.04 -9.14
N PHE A 142 -13.27 -10.48 -10.16
CA PHE A 142 -13.97 -11.26 -11.17
C PHE A 142 -13.04 -12.26 -11.90
N MET A 143 -11.83 -11.84 -12.25
CA MET A 143 -10.84 -12.74 -12.86
C MET A 143 -10.33 -13.82 -11.89
N MET A 144 -10.17 -13.49 -10.61
CA MET A 144 -9.82 -14.49 -9.60
C MET A 144 -10.93 -15.52 -9.43
N GLU A 145 -12.16 -15.10 -9.41
CA GLU A 145 -13.35 -15.95 -9.30
C GLU A 145 -13.46 -16.88 -10.53
N ASN A 146 -13.34 -16.33 -11.72
CA ASN A 146 -13.36 -17.08 -12.98
C ASN A 146 -12.18 -18.09 -13.08
N HIS A 147 -10.98 -17.70 -12.64
CA HIS A 147 -9.82 -18.61 -12.58
C HIS A 147 -10.04 -19.72 -11.55
N LEU A 148 -10.63 -19.41 -10.41
CA LEU A 148 -10.95 -20.40 -9.37
C LEU A 148 -12.00 -21.39 -9.88
N GLU A 149 -13.05 -20.92 -10.52
CA GLU A 149 -14.06 -21.76 -11.17
C GLU A 149 -13.43 -22.72 -12.18
N HIS A 150 -12.68 -22.21 -13.13
CA HIS A 150 -12.01 -23.04 -14.15
C HIS A 150 -11.02 -24.03 -13.53
N PHE A 151 -10.28 -23.61 -12.49
CA PHE A 151 -9.37 -24.49 -11.78
C PHE A 151 -10.12 -25.61 -11.07
N LEU A 152 -11.21 -25.29 -10.38
CA LEU A 152 -12.04 -26.28 -9.68
C LEU A 152 -12.68 -27.26 -10.65
N ILE A 153 -13.27 -26.79 -11.75
CA ILE A 153 -13.88 -27.64 -12.77
C ILE A 153 -12.83 -28.60 -13.33
N LYS A 154 -11.68 -28.09 -13.75
CA LYS A 154 -10.60 -28.89 -14.36
C LYS A 154 -9.99 -29.92 -13.40
N ASN A 155 -10.00 -29.63 -12.11
CA ASN A 155 -9.40 -30.50 -11.09
C ASN A 155 -10.44 -31.13 -10.17
N TRP A 156 -11.73 -31.10 -10.51
CA TRP A 156 -12.82 -31.54 -9.66
C TRP A 156 -12.60 -32.96 -9.12
N SER A 157 -12.24 -33.89 -9.98
CA SER A 157 -11.97 -35.29 -9.62
C SER A 157 -10.88 -35.47 -8.57
N LYS A 158 -9.99 -34.47 -8.40
CA LYS A 158 -8.90 -34.48 -7.42
C LYS A 158 -9.31 -33.83 -6.09
N THR A 159 -10.47 -33.18 -6.02
CA THR A 159 -10.95 -32.54 -4.81
C THR A 159 -11.65 -33.55 -3.89
N PRO A 160 -11.62 -33.36 -2.57
CA PRO A 160 -12.42 -34.21 -1.65
C PRO A 160 -13.91 -34.12 -1.90
N LEU A 161 -14.40 -33.05 -2.54
CA LEU A 161 -15.81 -32.80 -2.82
C LEU A 161 -16.35 -33.74 -3.90
N SER A 162 -15.53 -34.16 -4.86
CA SER A 162 -15.93 -35.10 -5.92
C SER A 162 -16.42 -36.47 -5.41
N LYS A 163 -16.13 -36.80 -4.15
CA LYS A 163 -16.63 -38.02 -3.52
C LYS A 163 -18.09 -37.93 -3.08
N LYS A 164 -18.64 -36.72 -3.00
CA LYS A 164 -20.00 -36.48 -2.47
C LYS A 164 -20.90 -35.73 -3.45
N TYR A 165 -20.29 -35.00 -4.40
CA TYR A 165 -21.01 -34.13 -5.31
C TYR A 165 -20.46 -34.27 -6.71
N ASP A 166 -21.33 -34.25 -7.70
CA ASP A 166 -20.97 -34.18 -9.12
C ASP A 166 -21.03 -32.72 -9.57
N ILE A 167 -20.23 -32.37 -10.60
CA ILE A 167 -20.35 -31.08 -11.27
C ILE A 167 -21.65 -31.09 -12.06
N TYR A 168 -22.44 -30.02 -11.93
CA TYR A 168 -23.60 -29.83 -12.78
C TYR A 168 -23.14 -29.61 -14.24
N GLU A 169 -23.69 -30.41 -15.15
CA GLU A 169 -23.47 -30.31 -16.58
C GLU A 169 -24.84 -30.19 -17.27
N ASP A 170 -24.98 -29.15 -18.08
CA ASP A 170 -26.09 -28.99 -19.01
C ASP A 170 -25.51 -28.79 -20.42
N GLU A 171 -26.31 -28.93 -21.48
CA GLU A 171 -25.85 -29.05 -22.86
C GLU A 171 -24.78 -28.00 -23.29
N ASP A 172 -24.77 -26.80 -22.63
CA ASP A 172 -23.85 -25.72 -22.95
C ASP A 172 -23.03 -25.20 -21.74
N VAL A 173 -23.25 -25.72 -20.52
CA VAL A 173 -22.65 -25.17 -19.29
C VAL A 173 -22.17 -26.30 -18.36
N SER A 174 -20.90 -26.31 -18.03
CA SER A 174 -20.32 -27.24 -17.05
C SER A 174 -19.79 -26.47 -15.84
N GLY A 175 -20.45 -26.65 -14.68
CA GLY A 175 -19.98 -26.17 -13.38
C GLY A 175 -19.82 -24.66 -13.20
N LYS A 176 -20.31 -23.85 -14.13
CA LYS A 176 -20.23 -22.39 -14.06
C LYS A 176 -21.48 -21.80 -13.41
N GLN A 177 -21.29 -20.67 -12.72
CA GLN A 177 -22.44 -19.91 -12.24
C GLN A 177 -23.28 -19.39 -13.42
N PHE A 178 -24.59 -19.51 -13.27
CA PHE A 178 -25.51 -18.83 -14.17
C PHE A 178 -25.42 -17.32 -13.92
N GLN A 179 -25.11 -16.55 -14.94
CA GLN A 179 -25.20 -15.10 -14.94
C GLN A 179 -26.63 -14.66 -15.31
#